data_9c54fa5675f7c3fcabd39ebe34ee0086
#
_entry.id   9c54fa5675f7c3fcabd39ebe34ee0086
#
_cell.length_a   1.000
_cell.length_b   1.000
_cell.length_c   1.000
_cell.angle_alpha   90.00
_cell.angle_beta   90.00
_cell.angle_gamma   90.00
#
_symmetry.space_group_name_H-M   'P 1'
#
loop_
_entity.id
_entity.type
_entity.pdbx_description
1 polymer ?
#
loop_
_entity_poly.entity_id
_entity_poly.type
_entity_poly.pdbx_seq_one_letter_code
_entity_poly.pdbx_strand_id
1 'polypeptide(L)'
;HNEGEVTHTMGWPLGFKNSGGSFVYHLDNNQVYVGYIVDLNYKNPHLFPYMEFQRFKHHPKIAELLKGGKRIAYGARAVTKGGFQSIPKAAFPGGALLGCSLGLVNLPRIKGNHNAMHSGIEAAEAAYKAIKDGRSSDVLHEYDAALRTGPVGKDLKKVRNVAPLSGRYGPLGGLALGGFDMWFQTIFGFSLFGTLKHGKTDAQSTEEASKHDPIIYPKPDGTLSFDRLTNVSFSMTNHEEAQPAHLQLSDANIPISVNLPKYAEPAQRYCPAGVYEVVEEDGKDARFVINFQNCVHCKTCDIKDPSQNITWVTSQGGDGPNYPNM
;
A
#
# COMPACT_ATOMS: atom_id res chain seq x y z
N HIS A 1 3.58 -2.12 -28.00
CA HIS A 1 4.47 -2.58 -26.94
C HIS A 1 5.91 -2.14 -27.27
N ASN A 2 6.58 -1.48 -26.32
CA ASN A 2 7.98 -1.05 -26.43
C ASN A 2 8.71 -1.50 -25.16
N GLU A 3 9.45 -2.58 -25.23
CA GLU A 3 10.18 -3.13 -24.09
C GLU A 3 11.06 -2.07 -23.42
N GLY A 4 11.00 -1.99 -22.07
CA GLY A 4 11.71 -0.99 -21.28
C GLY A 4 10.99 0.35 -21.12
N GLU A 5 9.88 0.58 -21.84
CA GLU A 5 9.09 1.79 -21.68
C GLU A 5 8.39 1.80 -20.30
N VAL A 6 8.48 2.95 -19.62
CA VAL A 6 7.90 3.18 -18.30
C VAL A 6 7.02 4.42 -18.34
N THR A 7 5.75 4.26 -18.06
CA THR A 7 4.80 5.37 -17.96
C THR A 7 4.24 5.44 -16.55
N HIS A 8 4.18 6.66 -15.98
CA HIS A 8 3.47 6.95 -14.75
C HIS A 8 2.36 7.96 -15.03
N THR A 9 1.22 7.79 -14.38
CA THR A 9 0.11 8.74 -14.45
C THR A 9 -0.38 9.12 -13.05
N MET A 10 -1.09 10.24 -12.94
CA MET A 10 -1.80 10.64 -11.73
C MET A 10 -3.13 11.31 -12.09
N GLY A 11 -4.06 11.37 -11.13
CA GLY A 11 -5.35 12.05 -11.28
C GLY A 11 -6.48 11.07 -11.56
N TRP A 12 -6.88 10.95 -12.82
CA TRP A 12 -8.02 10.11 -13.20
C TRP A 12 -7.74 8.60 -12.96
N PRO A 13 -8.72 7.80 -12.46
CA PRO A 13 -10.11 8.16 -12.10
C PRO A 13 -10.29 8.78 -10.71
N LEU A 14 -9.28 8.82 -9.84
CA LEU A 14 -9.39 9.36 -8.47
C LEU A 14 -9.65 10.87 -8.40
N GLY A 15 -9.36 11.60 -9.49
CA GLY A 15 -9.45 13.06 -9.51
C GLY A 15 -8.42 13.73 -8.62
N PHE A 16 -8.73 14.93 -8.12
CA PHE A 16 -7.80 15.75 -7.33
C PHE A 16 -8.06 15.71 -5.81
N LYS A 17 -9.04 14.93 -5.35
CA LYS A 17 -9.36 14.81 -3.92
C LYS A 17 -8.57 13.70 -3.23
N ASN A 18 -8.24 12.65 -3.98
CA ASN A 18 -7.52 11.50 -3.45
C ASN A 18 -6.17 11.38 -4.16
N SER A 19 -5.12 11.18 -3.39
CA SER A 19 -3.79 10.92 -3.94
C SER A 19 -3.70 9.49 -4.46
N GLY A 20 -2.99 9.34 -5.58
CA GLY A 20 -2.78 8.07 -6.23
C GLY A 20 -2.30 8.27 -7.66
N GLY A 21 -2.22 7.18 -8.37
CA GLY A 21 -1.75 7.19 -9.75
C GLY A 21 -1.56 5.80 -10.29
N SER A 22 -0.89 5.68 -11.41
CA SER A 22 -0.62 4.40 -12.02
C SER A 22 0.81 4.27 -12.49
N PHE A 23 1.20 3.04 -12.74
CA PHE A 23 2.37 2.72 -13.54
C PHE A 23 1.99 1.74 -14.65
N VAL A 24 2.69 1.86 -15.77
CA VAL A 24 2.65 0.92 -16.89
C VAL A 24 4.08 0.63 -17.29
N TYR A 25 4.50 -0.62 -17.13
CA TYR A 25 5.85 -1.08 -17.45
C TYR A 25 5.77 -2.11 -18.56
N HIS A 26 6.49 -1.87 -19.65
CA HIS A 26 6.62 -2.79 -20.76
C HIS A 26 7.81 -3.71 -20.52
N LEU A 27 7.51 -4.97 -20.23
CA LEU A 27 8.50 -5.99 -19.95
C LEU A 27 8.86 -6.76 -21.24
N ASP A 28 9.79 -7.69 -21.12
CA ASP A 28 10.09 -8.68 -22.14
C ASP A 28 8.87 -9.59 -22.46
N ASN A 29 8.98 -10.41 -23.50
CA ASN A 29 7.94 -11.36 -23.91
C ASN A 29 6.54 -10.75 -24.12
N ASN A 30 6.46 -9.49 -24.58
CA ASN A 30 5.22 -8.73 -24.77
C ASN A 30 4.34 -8.62 -23.50
N GLN A 31 4.94 -8.67 -22.34
CA GLN A 31 4.24 -8.50 -21.09
C GLN A 31 4.14 -7.01 -20.72
N VAL A 32 3.04 -6.65 -20.07
CA VAL A 32 2.81 -5.31 -19.54
C VAL A 32 2.38 -5.41 -18.08
N TYR A 33 3.14 -4.78 -17.19
CA TYR A 33 2.71 -4.56 -15.81
C TYR A 33 1.90 -3.28 -15.73
N VAL A 34 0.63 -3.41 -15.36
CA VAL A 34 -0.26 -2.27 -15.12
C VAL A 34 -0.65 -2.26 -13.66
N GLY A 35 -0.28 -1.22 -12.94
CA GLY A 35 -0.63 -1.04 -11.54
C GLY A 35 -1.35 0.27 -11.27
N TYR A 36 -2.21 0.26 -10.27
CA TYR A 36 -2.95 1.43 -9.81
C TYR A 36 -2.78 1.61 -8.31
N ILE A 37 -2.31 2.77 -7.92
CA ILE A 37 -1.99 3.11 -6.54
C ILE A 37 -3.07 4.03 -6.00
N VAL A 38 -3.57 3.71 -4.81
CA VAL A 38 -4.50 4.56 -4.06
C VAL A 38 -3.91 4.79 -2.68
N ASP A 39 -3.69 6.05 -2.31
CA ASP A 39 -3.28 6.40 -0.95
C ASP A 39 -4.36 6.03 0.04
N LEU A 40 -4.01 5.30 1.10
CA LEU A 40 -4.99 4.78 2.05
C LEU A 40 -5.61 5.85 2.98
N ASN A 41 -5.13 7.08 2.93
CA ASN A 41 -5.71 8.21 3.67
C ASN A 41 -6.97 8.81 3.03
N TYR A 42 -7.56 8.17 2.04
CA TYR A 42 -8.83 8.62 1.46
C TYR A 42 -9.95 8.61 2.50
N LYS A 43 -10.88 9.57 2.36
CA LYS A 43 -11.91 9.85 3.37
C LYS A 43 -13.20 9.07 3.14
N ASN A 44 -13.59 8.92 1.87
CA ASN A 44 -14.87 8.32 1.48
C ASN A 44 -14.85 6.80 1.64
N PRO A 45 -15.60 6.20 2.58
CA PRO A 45 -15.63 4.75 2.77
C PRO A 45 -16.29 3.98 1.61
N HIS A 46 -16.99 4.68 0.70
CA HIS A 46 -17.55 4.08 -0.51
C HIS A 46 -16.52 3.94 -1.64
N LEU A 47 -15.32 4.51 -1.51
CA LEU A 47 -14.27 4.33 -2.50
C LEU A 47 -13.79 2.89 -2.53
N PHE A 48 -13.74 2.33 -3.73
CA PHE A 48 -13.35 0.95 -3.98
C PHE A 48 -12.08 0.89 -4.84
N PRO A 49 -10.90 0.82 -4.25
CA PRO A 49 -9.62 0.88 -4.98
C PRO A 49 -9.52 -0.11 -6.14
N TYR A 50 -10.03 -1.34 -5.95
CA TYR A 50 -10.07 -2.32 -7.02
C TYR A 50 -10.88 -1.82 -8.22
N MET A 51 -12.06 -1.24 -7.99
CA MET A 51 -12.92 -0.73 -9.06
C MET A 51 -12.35 0.54 -9.71
N GLU A 52 -11.63 1.37 -8.96
CA GLU A 52 -10.88 2.49 -9.55
C GLU A 52 -9.81 1.98 -10.52
N PHE A 53 -9.11 0.89 -10.20
CA PHE A 53 -8.21 0.23 -11.13
C PHE A 53 -8.94 -0.32 -12.35
N GLN A 54 -10.12 -0.93 -12.19
CA GLN A 54 -10.90 -1.39 -13.34
C GLN A 54 -11.30 -0.23 -14.25
N ARG A 55 -11.75 0.89 -13.69
CA ARG A 55 -12.05 2.13 -14.45
C ARG A 55 -10.83 2.66 -15.17
N PHE A 56 -9.67 2.69 -14.53
CA PHE A 56 -8.41 3.15 -15.12
C PHE A 56 -8.08 2.41 -16.41
N LYS A 57 -8.33 1.12 -16.49
CA LYS A 57 -8.06 0.32 -17.71
C LYS A 57 -8.90 0.76 -18.92
N HIS A 58 -10.02 1.44 -18.70
CA HIS A 58 -10.85 2.01 -19.77
C HIS A 58 -10.37 3.39 -20.27
N HIS A 59 -9.30 3.94 -19.73
CA HIS A 59 -8.70 5.13 -20.33
C HIS A 59 -8.25 4.82 -21.77
N PRO A 60 -8.56 5.65 -22.79
CA PRO A 60 -8.34 5.30 -24.19
C PRO A 60 -6.93 4.76 -24.51
N LYS A 61 -5.88 5.42 -24.01
CA LYS A 61 -4.49 4.97 -24.21
C LYS A 61 -4.19 3.62 -23.53
N ILE A 62 -4.77 3.38 -22.36
CA ILE A 62 -4.55 2.13 -21.63
C ILE A 62 -5.35 0.99 -22.26
N ALA A 63 -6.59 1.26 -22.65
CA ALA A 63 -7.44 0.30 -23.35
C ALA A 63 -6.83 -0.14 -24.68
N GLU A 64 -6.26 0.78 -25.44
CA GLU A 64 -5.53 0.47 -26.70
C GLU A 64 -4.34 -0.45 -26.44
N LEU A 65 -3.53 -0.15 -25.43
CA LEU A 65 -2.37 -0.97 -25.05
C LEU A 65 -2.78 -2.40 -24.62
N LEU A 66 -3.89 -2.53 -23.89
CA LEU A 66 -4.34 -3.80 -23.34
C LEU A 66 -5.21 -4.62 -24.31
N LYS A 67 -5.59 -4.04 -25.45
CA LYS A 67 -6.45 -4.68 -26.45
C LYS A 67 -5.88 -6.01 -26.94
N GLY A 68 -6.67 -7.08 -26.82
CA GLY A 68 -6.27 -8.43 -27.21
C GLY A 68 -5.30 -9.13 -26.24
N GLY A 69 -4.91 -8.46 -25.16
CA GLY A 69 -4.06 -9.03 -24.11
C GLY A 69 -4.81 -10.06 -23.24
N LYS A 70 -4.05 -10.93 -22.60
CA LYS A 70 -4.55 -11.89 -21.61
C LYS A 70 -3.95 -11.60 -20.25
N ARG A 71 -4.76 -11.69 -19.20
CA ARG A 71 -4.27 -11.61 -17.81
C ARG A 71 -3.43 -12.84 -17.51
N ILE A 72 -2.27 -12.65 -16.92
CA ILE A 72 -1.37 -13.72 -16.51
C ILE A 72 -1.09 -13.71 -15.00
N ALA A 73 -1.24 -12.56 -14.34
CA ALA A 73 -1.02 -12.42 -12.92
C ALA A 73 -1.89 -11.32 -12.33
N TYR A 74 -2.14 -11.40 -11.04
CA TYR A 74 -2.79 -10.36 -10.23
C TYR A 74 -2.17 -10.32 -8.85
N GLY A 75 -1.97 -9.14 -8.32
CA GLY A 75 -1.48 -8.96 -6.95
C GLY A 75 -1.86 -7.61 -6.38
N ALA A 76 -1.75 -7.51 -5.07
CA ALA A 76 -1.94 -6.25 -4.35
C ALA A 76 -1.01 -6.19 -3.13
N ARG A 77 -0.52 -4.99 -2.83
CA ARG A 77 0.35 -4.75 -1.69
C ARG A 77 0.18 -3.33 -1.16
N ALA A 78 0.08 -3.19 0.17
CA ALA A 78 0.26 -1.90 0.80
C ALA A 78 1.76 -1.58 0.90
N VAL A 79 2.14 -0.34 0.59
CA VAL A 79 3.51 0.16 0.64
C VAL A 79 3.57 1.40 1.51
N THR A 80 4.49 1.44 2.46
CA THR A 80 4.69 2.60 3.33
C THR A 80 5.44 3.70 2.58
N LYS A 81 4.83 4.89 2.51
CA LYS A 81 5.42 6.10 1.93
C LYS A 81 5.70 7.20 2.95
N GLY A 82 5.80 6.85 4.24
CA GLY A 82 5.92 7.81 5.34
C GLY A 82 7.18 8.68 5.31
N GLY A 83 8.23 8.23 4.66
CA GLY A 83 9.48 8.97 4.50
C GLY A 83 10.35 8.98 5.75
N PHE A 84 11.32 9.89 5.79
CA PHE A 84 12.38 9.97 6.81
C PHE A 84 11.87 9.92 8.25
N GLN A 85 10.86 10.73 8.58
CA GLN A 85 10.31 10.84 9.94
C GLN A 85 9.46 9.65 10.38
N SER A 86 9.14 8.74 9.47
CA SER A 86 8.34 7.53 9.73
C SER A 86 9.18 6.25 9.79
N ILE A 87 10.51 6.37 9.63
CA ILE A 87 11.42 5.21 9.76
C ILE A 87 11.33 4.72 11.20
N PRO A 88 10.89 3.47 11.45
CA PRO A 88 10.83 2.89 12.78
C PRO A 88 12.25 2.61 13.31
N LYS A 89 12.36 2.08 14.52
CA LYS A 89 13.61 1.52 15.05
C LYS A 89 14.03 0.36 14.16
N ALA A 90 15.17 0.51 13.47
CA ALA A 90 15.59 -0.42 12.43
C ALA A 90 16.20 -1.72 12.98
N ALA A 91 16.82 -1.68 14.16
CA ALA A 91 17.46 -2.82 14.78
C ALA A 91 16.83 -3.17 16.14
N PHE A 92 16.78 -4.44 16.45
CA PHE A 92 16.30 -5.00 17.72
C PHE A 92 17.18 -6.21 18.11
N PRO A 93 17.09 -6.73 19.33
CA PRO A 93 17.92 -7.86 19.74
C PRO A 93 17.78 -9.04 18.79
N GLY A 94 18.88 -9.46 18.19
CA GLY A 94 18.96 -10.59 17.27
C GLY A 94 18.39 -10.34 15.87
N GLY A 95 17.99 -9.11 15.50
CA GLY A 95 17.39 -8.85 14.19
C GLY A 95 17.43 -7.40 13.72
N ALA A 96 17.14 -7.21 12.44
CA ALA A 96 17.03 -5.89 11.81
C ALA A 96 15.99 -5.86 10.71
N LEU A 97 15.31 -4.72 10.53
CA LEU A 97 14.41 -4.44 9.43
C LEU A 97 15.18 -3.82 8.27
N LEU A 98 14.87 -4.24 7.06
CA LEU A 98 15.51 -3.77 5.82
C LEU A 98 14.47 -3.34 4.78
N GLY A 99 14.86 -2.46 3.87
CA GLY A 99 14.09 -2.13 2.67
C GLY A 99 12.65 -1.70 2.91
N CYS A 100 11.71 -2.37 2.25
CA CYS A 100 10.29 -2.02 2.33
C CYS A 100 9.70 -2.16 3.73
N SER A 101 10.25 -3.02 4.57
CA SER A 101 9.81 -3.17 5.97
C SER A 101 10.08 -1.91 6.81
N LEU A 102 11.01 -1.06 6.37
CA LEU A 102 11.31 0.25 6.97
C LEU A 102 10.54 1.41 6.33
N GLY A 103 9.87 1.19 5.20
CA GLY A 103 9.17 2.25 4.47
C GLY A 103 10.10 3.24 3.76
N LEU A 104 11.16 2.78 3.13
CA LEU A 104 12.23 3.60 2.54
C LEU A 104 11.92 4.14 1.13
N VAL A 105 10.66 4.29 0.77
CA VAL A 105 10.25 4.84 -0.52
C VAL A 105 10.53 6.34 -0.60
N ASN A 106 11.27 6.76 -1.63
CA ASN A 106 11.37 8.15 -2.00
C ASN A 106 10.12 8.53 -2.81
N LEU A 107 9.15 9.19 -2.17
CA LEU A 107 7.83 9.44 -2.73
C LEU A 107 7.87 10.23 -4.05
N PRO A 108 8.55 11.39 -4.18
CA PRO A 108 8.60 12.11 -5.44
C PRO A 108 9.21 11.33 -6.61
N ARG A 109 10.13 10.43 -6.34
CA ARG A 109 10.72 9.55 -7.34
C ARG A 109 9.88 8.31 -7.63
N ILE A 110 8.93 7.98 -6.77
CA ILE A 110 8.16 6.72 -6.82
C ILE A 110 9.09 5.50 -6.82
N LYS A 111 10.22 5.58 -6.14
CA LYS A 111 11.27 4.56 -6.12
C LYS A 111 11.77 4.32 -4.70
N GLY A 112 11.97 3.04 -4.38
CA GLY A 112 12.52 2.60 -3.08
C GLY A 112 13.67 1.60 -3.21
N ASN A 113 13.88 1.00 -4.39
CA ASN A 113 14.85 -0.10 -4.57
C ASN A 113 16.27 0.31 -4.19
N HIS A 114 16.74 1.50 -4.60
CA HIS A 114 18.06 2.01 -4.23
C HIS A 114 18.24 2.14 -2.72
N ASN A 115 17.22 2.66 -2.00
CA ASN A 115 17.26 2.76 -0.56
C ASN A 115 17.20 1.38 0.13
N ALA A 116 16.42 0.45 -0.44
CA ALA A 116 16.36 -0.92 0.05
C ALA A 116 17.72 -1.62 -0.07
N MET A 117 18.38 -1.49 -1.21
CA MET A 117 19.74 -2.03 -1.44
C MET A 117 20.76 -1.42 -0.48
N HIS A 118 20.78 -0.09 -0.32
CA HIS A 118 21.66 0.58 0.65
C HIS A 118 21.41 0.14 2.09
N SER A 119 20.15 -0.02 2.49
CA SER A 119 19.85 -0.53 3.84
C SER A 119 20.37 -1.95 4.06
N GLY A 120 20.36 -2.79 3.01
CA GLY A 120 20.94 -4.13 3.05
C GLY A 120 22.47 -4.10 3.23
N ILE A 121 23.15 -3.22 2.49
CA ILE A 121 24.60 -3.03 2.61
C ILE A 121 24.96 -2.58 4.02
N GLU A 122 24.33 -1.52 4.53
CA GLU A 122 24.60 -0.98 5.87
C GLU A 122 24.33 -2.00 6.99
N ALA A 123 23.27 -2.81 6.86
CA ALA A 123 22.97 -3.86 7.82
C ALA A 123 23.99 -5.01 7.76
N ALA A 124 24.42 -5.40 6.56
CA ALA A 124 25.43 -6.44 6.39
C ALA A 124 26.78 -6.04 7.00
N GLU A 125 27.22 -4.80 6.80
CA GLU A 125 28.44 -4.26 7.40
C GLU A 125 28.38 -4.25 8.93
N ALA A 126 27.24 -3.79 9.48
CA ALA A 126 27.04 -3.78 10.93
C ALA A 126 27.00 -5.21 11.52
N ALA A 127 26.34 -6.14 10.85
CA ALA A 127 26.28 -7.53 11.27
C ALA A 127 27.66 -8.20 11.19
N TYR A 128 28.40 -7.98 10.11
CA TYR A 128 29.76 -8.51 9.95
C TYR A 128 30.68 -8.02 11.09
N LYS A 129 30.61 -6.73 11.40
CA LYS A 129 31.39 -6.16 12.51
C LYS A 129 31.01 -6.78 13.85
N ALA A 130 29.71 -6.91 14.13
CA ALA A 130 29.23 -7.52 15.36
C ALA A 130 29.73 -8.97 15.53
N ILE A 131 29.67 -9.77 14.45
CA ILE A 131 30.17 -11.16 14.45
C ILE A 131 31.70 -11.19 14.70
N LYS A 132 32.45 -10.31 14.02
CA LYS A 132 33.89 -10.22 14.17
C LYS A 132 34.30 -9.83 15.60
N ASP A 133 33.52 -8.98 16.25
CA ASP A 133 33.71 -8.54 17.63
C ASP A 133 33.20 -9.57 18.67
N GLY A 134 32.70 -10.75 18.22
CA GLY A 134 32.16 -11.82 19.09
C GLY A 134 30.82 -11.49 19.70
N ARG A 135 30.12 -10.47 19.22
CA ARG A 135 28.75 -10.10 19.67
C ARG A 135 27.70 -10.98 19.04
N SER A 136 26.71 -11.39 19.80
CA SER A 136 25.58 -12.17 19.30
C SER A 136 24.27 -11.73 19.97
N SER A 137 23.18 -11.79 19.23
CA SER A 137 21.81 -11.48 19.69
C SER A 137 21.64 -10.09 20.32
N ASP A 138 22.56 -9.16 20.07
CA ASP A 138 22.47 -7.77 20.51
C ASP A 138 21.75 -6.86 19.48
N VAL A 139 21.69 -5.59 19.77
CA VAL A 139 21.09 -4.57 18.89
C VAL A 139 22.19 -3.95 18.02
N LEU A 140 22.01 -3.99 16.69
CA LEU A 140 22.92 -3.36 15.74
C LEU A 140 22.71 -1.82 15.71
N HIS A 141 23.16 -1.13 16.76
CA HIS A 141 23.00 0.34 16.87
C HIS A 141 23.69 1.09 15.75
N GLU A 142 24.82 0.57 15.28
CA GLU A 142 25.60 1.13 14.18
C GLU A 142 24.79 1.16 12.90
N TYR A 143 23.96 0.13 12.66
CA TYR A 143 23.06 0.07 11.51
C TYR A 143 21.99 1.16 11.56
N ASP A 144 21.28 1.31 12.67
CA ASP A 144 20.22 2.34 12.79
C ASP A 144 20.82 3.75 12.63
N ALA A 145 22.01 4.00 13.14
CA ALA A 145 22.72 5.26 12.96
C ALA A 145 23.14 5.49 11.50
N ALA A 146 23.75 4.49 10.84
CA ALA A 146 24.16 4.55 9.44
C ALA A 146 22.97 4.80 8.50
N LEU A 147 21.89 4.06 8.70
CA LEU A 147 20.65 4.22 7.94
C LEU A 147 20.13 5.66 7.95
N ARG A 148 20.18 6.35 9.11
CA ARG A 148 19.63 7.70 9.27
C ARG A 148 20.59 8.81 8.82
N THR A 149 21.90 8.58 8.89
CA THR A 149 22.93 9.58 8.55
C THR A 149 23.59 9.33 7.20
N GLY A 150 23.53 8.10 6.70
CA GLY A 150 24.10 7.63 5.45
C GLY A 150 23.28 8.02 4.21
N PRO A 151 23.50 7.31 3.09
CA PRO A 151 22.84 7.61 1.81
C PRO A 151 21.32 7.59 1.89
N VAL A 152 20.73 6.60 2.56
CA VAL A 152 19.27 6.45 2.74
C VAL A 152 18.68 7.64 3.47
N GLY A 153 19.24 7.97 4.64
CA GLY A 153 18.78 9.10 5.44
C GLY A 153 18.91 10.43 4.70
N LYS A 154 20.01 10.64 3.97
CA LYS A 154 20.23 11.85 3.16
C LYS A 154 19.23 11.97 2.02
N ASP A 155 18.93 10.87 1.32
CA ASP A 155 17.95 10.85 0.23
C ASP A 155 16.53 11.17 0.75
N LEU A 156 16.10 10.47 1.79
CA LEU A 156 14.76 10.63 2.36
C LEU A 156 14.57 11.97 3.08
N LYS A 157 15.62 12.51 3.71
CA LYS A 157 15.55 13.81 4.41
C LYS A 157 15.27 14.97 3.45
N LYS A 158 15.73 14.90 2.20
CA LYS A 158 15.47 15.93 1.19
C LYS A 158 13.98 16.03 0.82
N VAL A 159 13.25 14.91 0.87
CA VAL A 159 11.85 14.82 0.42
C VAL A 159 10.87 14.63 1.58
N ARG A 160 11.31 14.75 2.82
CA ARG A 160 10.57 14.38 4.03
C ARG A 160 9.21 15.05 4.20
N ASN A 161 9.04 16.25 3.65
CA ASN A 161 7.80 17.03 3.80
C ASN A 161 6.78 16.80 2.69
N VAL A 162 7.13 16.11 1.60
CA VAL A 162 6.23 15.91 0.44
C VAL A 162 4.98 15.13 0.84
N ALA A 163 5.13 14.01 1.56
CA ALA A 163 3.98 13.21 2.01
C ALA A 163 3.09 13.95 3.01
N PRO A 164 3.59 14.60 4.09
CA PRO A 164 2.78 15.40 4.98
C PRO A 164 2.06 16.58 4.31
N LEU A 165 2.69 17.26 3.35
CA LEU A 165 2.08 18.36 2.60
C LEU A 165 0.98 17.85 1.67
N SER A 166 1.20 16.73 0.98
CA SER A 166 0.17 16.08 0.16
C SER A 166 -1.04 15.62 0.99
N GLY A 167 -0.80 15.09 2.17
CA GLY A 167 -1.87 14.68 3.09
C GLY A 167 -2.71 15.85 3.62
N ARG A 168 -2.11 17.04 3.78
CA ARG A 168 -2.79 18.24 4.29
C ARG A 168 -3.52 19.03 3.22
N TYR A 169 -2.91 19.20 2.05
CA TYR A 169 -3.35 20.12 1.01
C TYR A 169 -3.80 19.41 -0.28
N GLY A 170 -3.90 18.08 -0.23
CA GLY A 170 -4.24 17.25 -1.39
C GLY A 170 -3.12 17.17 -2.43
N PRO A 171 -3.36 16.46 -3.55
CA PRO A 171 -2.33 16.18 -4.56
C PRO A 171 -1.70 17.43 -5.16
N LEU A 172 -2.50 18.43 -5.54
CA LEU A 172 -1.99 19.66 -6.18
C LEU A 172 -1.24 20.56 -5.19
N GLY A 173 -1.80 20.77 -3.99
CA GLY A 173 -1.14 21.55 -2.94
C GLY A 173 0.14 20.86 -2.46
N GLY A 174 0.13 19.53 -2.36
CA GLY A 174 1.30 18.74 -2.03
C GLY A 174 2.39 18.82 -3.09
N LEU A 175 2.03 18.81 -4.38
CA LEU A 175 2.96 18.95 -5.48
C LEU A 175 3.62 20.34 -5.46
N ALA A 176 2.84 21.41 -5.30
CA ALA A 176 3.35 22.79 -5.31
C ALA A 176 4.24 23.07 -4.08
N LEU A 177 3.72 22.84 -2.88
CA LEU A 177 4.44 23.13 -1.64
C LEU A 177 5.58 22.14 -1.38
N GLY A 178 5.36 20.87 -1.67
CA GLY A 178 6.39 19.83 -1.55
C GLY A 178 7.52 19.99 -2.57
N GLY A 179 7.17 20.37 -3.80
CA GLY A 179 8.15 20.73 -4.83
C GLY A 179 8.98 21.92 -4.43
N PHE A 180 8.34 22.99 -3.94
CA PHE A 180 9.02 24.18 -3.44
C PHE A 180 9.97 23.84 -2.29
N ASP A 181 9.52 23.12 -1.26
CA ASP A 181 10.36 22.73 -0.12
C ASP A 181 11.54 21.86 -0.55
N MET A 182 11.32 20.92 -1.43
CA MET A 182 12.38 20.04 -1.94
C MET A 182 13.44 20.84 -2.72
N TRP A 183 13.03 21.79 -3.58
CA TRP A 183 13.92 22.69 -4.30
C TRP A 183 14.70 23.58 -3.33
N PHE A 184 14.00 24.22 -2.41
CA PHE A 184 14.59 25.09 -1.41
C PHE A 184 15.64 24.34 -0.58
N GLN A 185 15.30 23.16 -0.08
CA GLN A 185 16.22 22.31 0.66
C GLN A 185 17.42 21.85 -0.18
N THR A 186 17.25 21.60 -1.47
CA THR A 186 18.35 21.20 -2.35
C THR A 186 19.37 22.35 -2.53
N ILE A 187 18.90 23.58 -2.62
CA ILE A 187 19.74 24.77 -2.82
C ILE A 187 20.40 25.25 -1.51
N PHE A 188 19.59 25.35 -0.44
CA PHE A 188 20.01 25.99 0.81
C PHE A 188 20.39 25.00 1.93
N GLY A 189 20.15 23.70 1.76
CA GLY A 189 20.51 22.66 2.72
C GLY A 189 19.53 22.49 3.90
N PHE A 190 18.48 23.33 4.00
CA PHE A 190 17.47 23.24 5.05
C PHE A 190 16.06 23.45 4.49
N SER A 191 15.04 23.04 5.25
CA SER A 191 13.63 23.24 4.90
C SER A 191 13.04 24.40 5.70
N LEU A 192 12.26 25.26 5.06
CA LEU A 192 11.50 26.31 5.71
C LEU A 192 10.38 25.77 6.61
N PHE A 193 9.87 24.59 6.32
CA PHE A 193 8.83 23.92 7.13
C PHE A 193 9.41 23.06 8.27
N GLY A 194 10.75 22.97 8.39
CA GLY A 194 11.39 22.04 9.31
C GLY A 194 11.13 20.57 8.92
N THR A 195 10.69 19.76 9.89
CA THR A 195 10.22 18.39 9.63
C THR A 195 8.77 18.26 10.05
N LEU A 196 7.89 18.17 9.08
CA LEU A 196 6.45 18.06 9.32
C LEU A 196 6.11 16.64 9.76
N LYS A 197 5.18 16.52 10.70
CA LYS A 197 4.57 15.25 11.10
C LYS A 197 3.37 14.94 10.20
N HIS A 198 3.11 13.66 9.99
CA HIS A 198 1.83 13.22 9.46
C HIS A 198 0.71 13.59 10.45
N GLY A 199 -0.46 13.90 9.91
CA GLY A 199 -1.60 14.32 10.74
C GLY A 199 -2.34 13.11 11.33
N LYS A 200 -3.27 12.57 10.56
CA LYS A 200 -4.08 11.39 10.92
C LYS A 200 -3.45 10.11 10.36
N THR A 201 -3.71 8.98 11.01
CA THR A 201 -3.46 7.67 10.40
C THR A 201 -4.43 7.42 9.24
N ASP A 202 -4.15 6.42 8.42
CA ASP A 202 -5.01 6.05 7.29
C ASP A 202 -6.40 5.59 7.78
N ALA A 203 -6.46 4.85 8.88
CA ALA A 203 -7.70 4.48 9.54
C ALA A 203 -8.50 5.72 10.01
N GLN A 204 -7.86 6.62 10.75
CA GLN A 204 -8.48 7.85 11.28
C GLN A 204 -8.92 8.84 10.18
N SER A 205 -8.43 8.68 8.97
CA SER A 205 -8.80 9.53 7.83
C SER A 205 -10.15 9.14 7.24
N THR A 206 -10.67 7.95 7.54
CA THR A 206 -11.97 7.49 7.07
C THR A 206 -13.08 8.29 7.74
N GLU A 207 -13.91 8.96 6.95
CA GLU A 207 -15.06 9.71 7.41
C GLU A 207 -16.32 8.82 7.41
N GLU A 208 -17.36 9.25 8.12
CA GLU A 208 -18.64 8.53 8.17
C GLU A 208 -19.26 8.45 6.78
N ALA A 209 -19.92 7.33 6.48
CA ALA A 209 -20.54 7.07 5.18
C ALA A 209 -21.64 8.11 4.84
N SER A 210 -22.35 8.60 5.86
CA SER A 210 -23.40 9.64 5.72
C SER A 210 -22.89 10.98 5.19
N LYS A 211 -21.57 11.22 5.21
CA LYS A 211 -20.94 12.46 4.68
C LYS A 211 -20.56 12.37 3.21
N HIS A 212 -20.79 11.24 2.59
CA HIS A 212 -20.36 10.96 1.23
C HIS A 212 -21.46 10.24 0.44
N ASP A 213 -21.61 10.62 -0.81
CA ASP A 213 -22.47 9.88 -1.73
C ASP A 213 -21.85 8.53 -2.08
N PRO A 214 -22.64 7.45 -2.16
CA PRO A 214 -22.18 6.17 -2.66
C PRO A 214 -21.62 6.30 -4.08
N ILE A 215 -20.50 5.63 -4.35
CA ILE A 215 -19.91 5.62 -5.69
C ILE A 215 -20.48 4.44 -6.46
N ILE A 216 -21.15 4.73 -7.57
CA ILE A 216 -21.70 3.70 -8.47
C ILE A 216 -20.59 3.31 -9.47
N TYR A 217 -20.14 2.09 -9.38
CA TYR A 217 -19.16 1.54 -10.30
C TYR A 217 -19.84 0.76 -11.43
N PRO A 218 -19.38 0.91 -12.69
CA PRO A 218 -19.89 0.09 -13.80
C PRO A 218 -19.51 -1.37 -13.57
N LYS A 219 -20.35 -2.28 -14.03
CA LYS A 219 -20.00 -3.71 -14.03
C LYS A 219 -18.79 -3.94 -14.94
N PRO A 220 -17.84 -4.80 -14.55
CA PRO A 220 -16.75 -5.20 -15.42
C PRO A 220 -17.25 -5.82 -16.73
N ASP A 221 -16.57 -5.54 -17.84
CA ASP A 221 -16.97 -5.98 -19.19
C ASP A 221 -16.45 -7.38 -19.57
N GLY A 222 -15.60 -7.97 -18.74
CA GLY A 222 -14.98 -9.26 -19.00
C GLY A 222 -13.87 -9.25 -20.07
N THR A 223 -13.54 -8.08 -20.61
CA THR A 223 -12.53 -7.90 -21.67
C THR A 223 -11.33 -7.06 -21.17
N LEU A 224 -11.58 -5.84 -20.72
CA LEU A 224 -10.60 -4.94 -20.14
C LEU A 224 -10.72 -4.90 -18.61
N SER A 225 -11.93 -4.98 -18.11
CA SER A 225 -12.23 -4.98 -16.69
C SER A 225 -12.86 -6.31 -16.26
N PHE A 226 -12.57 -6.74 -15.05
CA PHE A 226 -12.93 -8.06 -14.56
C PHE A 226 -13.44 -7.98 -13.12
N ASP A 227 -14.27 -8.94 -12.72
CA ASP A 227 -14.67 -9.06 -11.33
C ASP A 227 -13.47 -9.41 -10.43
N ARG A 228 -13.60 -9.07 -9.16
CA ARG A 228 -12.51 -9.18 -8.19
C ARG A 228 -12.08 -10.63 -7.96
N LEU A 229 -13.03 -11.55 -7.78
CA LEU A 229 -12.73 -12.94 -7.46
C LEU A 229 -12.04 -13.64 -8.64
N THR A 230 -12.46 -13.38 -9.87
CA THR A 230 -11.77 -13.88 -11.07
C THR A 230 -10.33 -13.38 -11.12
N ASN A 231 -10.03 -12.14 -10.69
CA ASN A 231 -8.66 -11.67 -10.63
C ASN A 231 -7.86 -12.33 -9.50
N VAL A 232 -8.45 -12.58 -8.35
CA VAL A 232 -7.77 -13.22 -7.22
C VAL A 232 -7.23 -14.59 -7.61
N SER A 233 -7.89 -15.35 -8.47
CA SER A 233 -7.40 -16.65 -8.95
C SER A 233 -6.02 -16.54 -9.63
N PHE A 234 -5.71 -15.41 -10.28
CA PHE A 234 -4.39 -15.16 -10.89
C PHE A 234 -3.30 -14.77 -9.89
N SER A 235 -3.61 -14.60 -8.61
CA SER A 235 -2.61 -14.44 -7.55
C SER A 235 -2.05 -15.79 -7.09
N MET A 236 -2.68 -16.88 -7.50
CA MET A 236 -2.37 -18.25 -7.07
C MET A 236 -2.31 -18.36 -5.53
N THR A 237 -3.10 -17.53 -4.83
CA THR A 237 -3.15 -17.56 -3.37
C THR A 237 -3.72 -18.90 -2.90
N ASN A 238 -3.07 -19.48 -1.92
CA ASN A 238 -3.48 -20.72 -1.31
C ASN A 238 -3.21 -20.65 0.20
N HIS A 239 -4.16 -21.13 0.99
CA HIS A 239 -4.02 -21.27 2.43
C HIS A 239 -4.56 -22.63 2.82
N GLU A 240 -3.92 -23.27 3.76
CA GLU A 240 -4.41 -24.51 4.32
C GLU A 240 -5.76 -24.30 5.02
N GLU A 241 -6.74 -25.14 4.70
CA GLU A 241 -8.11 -24.99 5.24
C GLU A 241 -8.20 -25.26 6.74
N ALA A 242 -7.36 -26.17 7.25
CA ALA A 242 -7.39 -26.60 8.64
C ALA A 242 -6.66 -25.66 9.62
N GLN A 243 -6.14 -24.51 9.15
CA GLN A 243 -5.46 -23.54 10.01
C GLN A 243 -6.41 -22.44 10.53
N PRO A 244 -6.11 -21.82 11.68
CA PRO A 244 -6.84 -20.64 12.13
C PRO A 244 -6.73 -19.50 11.12
N ALA A 245 -7.80 -18.73 10.95
CA ALA A 245 -7.77 -17.54 10.13
C ALA A 245 -6.70 -16.54 10.62
N HIS A 246 -5.81 -16.13 9.74
CA HIS A 246 -4.75 -15.16 10.04
C HIS A 246 -5.22 -13.70 10.09
N LEU A 247 -6.51 -13.49 9.86
CA LEU A 247 -7.19 -12.19 9.96
C LEU A 247 -8.05 -12.21 11.22
N GLN A 248 -7.51 -11.67 12.31
CA GLN A 248 -8.12 -11.74 13.64
C GLN A 248 -8.91 -10.48 13.93
N LEU A 249 -10.10 -10.65 14.49
CA LEU A 249 -10.92 -9.56 15.00
C LEU A 249 -10.69 -9.43 16.52
N SER A 250 -10.47 -8.18 16.98
CA SER A 250 -10.43 -7.89 18.42
C SER A 250 -11.81 -8.07 19.06
N ASP A 251 -12.87 -7.71 18.33
CA ASP A 251 -14.26 -7.95 18.68
C ASP A 251 -15.07 -8.31 17.43
N ALA A 252 -15.69 -9.48 17.43
CA ALA A 252 -16.47 -10.01 16.31
C ALA A 252 -17.74 -9.19 16.00
N ASN A 253 -18.22 -8.38 16.94
CA ASN A 253 -19.44 -7.58 16.77
C ASN A 253 -19.17 -6.25 16.05
N ILE A 254 -17.97 -5.67 16.17
CA ILE A 254 -17.64 -4.34 15.63
C ILE A 254 -17.99 -4.17 14.15
N PRO A 255 -17.71 -5.13 13.25
CA PRO A 255 -18.02 -4.97 11.84
C PRO A 255 -19.51 -4.67 11.56
N ILE A 256 -20.41 -5.33 12.30
CA ILE A 256 -21.85 -5.18 12.11
C ILE A 256 -22.42 -4.06 12.99
N SER A 257 -22.04 -4.00 14.27
CA SER A 257 -22.64 -3.05 15.21
C SER A 257 -22.09 -1.61 15.09
N VAL A 258 -20.85 -1.45 14.59
CA VAL A 258 -20.16 -0.16 14.51
C VAL A 258 -19.81 0.22 13.07
N ASN A 259 -19.04 -0.63 12.36
CA ASN A 259 -18.52 -0.28 11.06
C ASN A 259 -19.61 -0.22 9.99
N LEU A 260 -20.56 -1.16 10.00
CA LEU A 260 -21.63 -1.18 9.01
C LEU A 260 -22.53 0.07 9.07
N PRO A 261 -23.12 0.46 10.20
CA PRO A 261 -23.96 1.65 10.27
C PRO A 261 -23.18 2.96 10.10
N LYS A 262 -21.93 3.04 10.56
CA LYS A 262 -21.17 4.28 10.57
C LYS A 262 -20.34 4.49 9.28
N TYR A 263 -19.76 3.43 8.75
CA TYR A 263 -18.81 3.47 7.62
C TYR A 263 -19.23 2.60 6.43
N ALA A 264 -20.48 2.05 6.45
CA ALA A 264 -20.97 1.09 5.46
C ALA A 264 -20.05 -0.14 5.29
N GLU A 265 -19.43 -0.61 6.34
CA GLU A 265 -18.40 -1.66 6.42
C GLU A 265 -17.40 -1.61 5.24
N PRO A 266 -16.37 -0.76 5.32
CA PRO A 266 -15.50 -0.47 4.19
C PRO A 266 -14.56 -1.62 3.84
N ALA A 267 -14.43 -2.66 4.69
CA ALA A 267 -13.59 -3.82 4.41
C ALA A 267 -14.02 -4.54 3.13
N GLN A 268 -15.32 -4.51 2.82
CA GLN A 268 -15.87 -5.05 1.59
C GLN A 268 -15.28 -4.37 0.33
N ARG A 269 -14.79 -3.14 0.45
CA ARG A 269 -14.28 -2.31 -0.67
C ARG A 269 -12.79 -2.12 -0.66
N TYR A 270 -12.15 -1.86 0.50
CA TYR A 270 -10.70 -1.69 0.52
C TYR A 270 -9.95 -3.02 0.34
N CYS A 271 -10.56 -4.16 0.61
CA CYS A 271 -9.93 -5.44 0.38
C CYS A 271 -9.84 -5.75 -1.13
N PRO A 272 -8.63 -5.91 -1.70
CA PRO A 272 -8.46 -6.18 -3.13
C PRO A 272 -8.79 -7.63 -3.51
N ALA A 273 -9.05 -8.49 -2.53
CA ALA A 273 -9.16 -9.93 -2.72
C ALA A 273 -10.55 -10.52 -2.36
N GLY A 274 -11.53 -9.69 -1.96
CA GLY A 274 -12.85 -10.20 -1.62
C GLY A 274 -12.88 -11.07 -0.37
N VAL A 275 -12.04 -10.75 0.60
CA VAL A 275 -11.97 -11.50 1.87
C VAL A 275 -13.15 -11.19 2.76
N TYR A 276 -13.63 -9.95 2.78
CA TYR A 276 -14.65 -9.49 3.71
C TYR A 276 -15.98 -9.28 3.01
N GLU A 277 -17.02 -9.82 3.60
CA GLU A 277 -18.40 -9.69 3.13
C GLU A 277 -19.35 -9.45 4.30
N VAL A 278 -20.33 -8.59 4.09
CA VAL A 278 -21.53 -8.52 4.93
C VAL A 278 -22.61 -9.28 4.20
N VAL A 279 -23.08 -10.35 4.82
CA VAL A 279 -24.14 -11.21 4.26
C VAL A 279 -25.42 -10.92 5.01
N GLU A 280 -26.44 -10.52 4.27
CA GLU A 280 -27.81 -10.32 4.74
C GLU A 280 -28.67 -11.43 4.14
N GLU A 281 -29.33 -12.20 5.01
CA GLU A 281 -30.29 -13.22 4.60
C GLU A 281 -31.68 -12.79 5.08
N ASP A 282 -32.70 -13.03 4.27
CA ASP A 282 -34.06 -12.67 4.63
C ASP A 282 -34.48 -13.22 6.01
N GLY A 283 -34.89 -12.32 6.91
CA GLY A 283 -35.31 -12.64 8.27
C GLY A 283 -34.19 -12.98 9.26
N LYS A 284 -32.92 -12.78 8.92
CA LYS A 284 -31.76 -12.96 9.82
C LYS A 284 -30.98 -11.66 9.99
N ASP A 285 -30.29 -11.54 11.10
CA ASP A 285 -29.34 -10.45 11.32
C ASP A 285 -28.15 -10.52 10.34
N ALA A 286 -27.69 -9.36 9.90
CA ALA A 286 -26.49 -9.27 9.07
C ALA A 286 -25.29 -9.91 9.76
N ARG A 287 -24.48 -10.65 9.03
CA ARG A 287 -23.25 -11.28 9.56
C ARG A 287 -22.04 -10.89 8.75
N PHE A 288 -20.91 -10.75 9.40
CA PHE A 288 -19.61 -10.48 8.79
C PHE A 288 -18.87 -11.79 8.53
N VAL A 289 -18.48 -11.99 7.27
CA VAL A 289 -17.81 -13.22 6.82
C VAL A 289 -16.38 -12.87 6.40
N ILE A 290 -15.42 -13.71 6.78
CA ILE A 290 -14.01 -13.60 6.43
C ILE A 290 -13.61 -14.81 5.59
N ASN A 291 -13.52 -14.62 4.28
CA ASN A 291 -13.07 -15.64 3.31
C ASN A 291 -11.53 -15.60 3.23
N PHE A 292 -10.86 -16.03 4.29
CA PHE A 292 -9.41 -15.86 4.44
C PHE A 292 -8.58 -16.56 3.37
N GLN A 293 -9.09 -17.62 2.73
CA GLN A 293 -8.44 -18.29 1.61
C GLN A 293 -8.15 -17.35 0.43
N ASN A 294 -8.94 -16.31 0.26
CA ASN A 294 -8.74 -15.31 -0.80
C ASN A 294 -7.63 -14.30 -0.49
N CYS A 295 -7.10 -14.30 0.73
CA CYS A 295 -6.17 -13.27 1.19
C CYS A 295 -4.86 -13.29 0.39
N VAL A 296 -4.49 -12.13 -0.16
CA VAL A 296 -3.23 -11.92 -0.89
C VAL A 296 -2.18 -11.21 -0.03
N HIS A 297 -2.31 -11.23 1.28
CA HIS A 297 -1.36 -10.67 2.26
C HIS A 297 -0.99 -9.20 2.02
N CYS A 298 -1.90 -8.40 1.46
CA CYS A 298 -1.64 -6.98 1.16
C CYS A 298 -1.60 -6.10 2.41
N LYS A 299 -2.17 -6.54 3.54
CA LYS A 299 -2.24 -5.84 4.84
C LYS A 299 -3.06 -4.55 4.84
N THR A 300 -3.83 -4.29 3.79
CA THR A 300 -4.67 -3.08 3.73
C THR A 300 -5.70 -3.02 4.86
N CYS A 301 -6.25 -4.16 5.27
CA CYS A 301 -7.24 -4.24 6.35
C CYS A 301 -6.68 -3.79 7.70
N ASP A 302 -5.51 -4.28 8.06
CA ASP A 302 -4.80 -3.91 9.30
C ASP A 302 -4.47 -2.41 9.37
N ILE A 303 -4.25 -1.78 8.20
CA ILE A 303 -3.91 -0.35 8.08
C ILE A 303 -5.16 0.53 8.03
N LYS A 304 -6.19 0.13 7.29
CA LYS A 304 -7.31 1.00 6.86
C LYS A 304 -8.58 0.83 7.68
N ASP A 305 -8.74 -0.27 8.41
CA ASP A 305 -9.94 -0.46 9.21
C ASP A 305 -10.18 0.71 10.17
N PRO A 306 -11.31 1.44 10.06
CA PRO A 306 -11.54 2.65 10.84
C PRO A 306 -11.62 2.39 12.35
N SER A 307 -12.01 1.21 12.76
CA SER A 307 -12.07 0.78 14.16
C SER A 307 -10.80 0.09 14.64
N GLN A 308 -9.82 -0.14 13.74
CA GLN A 308 -8.59 -0.90 14.02
C GLN A 308 -8.89 -2.25 14.69
N ASN A 309 -9.98 -2.88 14.27
CA ASN A 309 -10.47 -4.13 14.80
C ASN A 309 -9.84 -5.36 14.16
N ILE A 310 -9.30 -5.20 12.93
CA ILE A 310 -8.70 -6.29 12.16
C ILE A 310 -7.20 -6.28 12.35
N THR A 311 -6.63 -7.38 12.83
CA THR A 311 -5.18 -7.60 12.91
C THR A 311 -4.78 -8.72 11.97
N TRP A 312 -3.83 -8.45 11.08
CA TRP A 312 -3.20 -9.46 10.24
C TRP A 312 -2.06 -10.12 11.01
N VAL A 313 -2.13 -11.42 11.20
CA VAL A 313 -1.04 -12.22 11.78
C VAL A 313 -0.46 -13.17 10.72
N THR A 314 0.74 -13.67 10.96
CA THR A 314 1.36 -14.63 10.04
C THR A 314 0.52 -15.91 9.96
N SER A 315 0.18 -16.35 8.74
CA SER A 315 -0.46 -17.63 8.50
C SER A 315 0.49 -18.78 8.86
N GLN A 316 -0.06 -19.92 9.23
CA GLN A 316 0.72 -21.13 9.43
C GLN A 316 1.25 -21.65 8.08
N GLY A 317 2.35 -22.37 8.10
CA GLY A 317 2.85 -23.10 6.95
C GLY A 317 3.43 -22.26 5.79
N GLY A 318 3.48 -20.93 5.89
CA GLY A 318 4.04 -20.08 4.83
C GLY A 318 3.15 -19.91 3.60
N ASP A 319 1.86 -20.23 3.71
CA ASP A 319 0.86 -20.05 2.66
C ASP A 319 0.62 -18.58 2.29
N GLY A 320 -0.08 -18.35 1.19
CA GLY A 320 -0.40 -17.04 0.68
C GLY A 320 -0.35 -16.96 -0.84
N PRO A 321 -0.24 -15.74 -1.40
CA PRO A 321 -0.13 -15.57 -2.85
C PRO A 321 1.21 -16.11 -3.38
N ASN A 322 1.15 -16.68 -4.58
CA ASN A 322 2.33 -17.17 -5.31
C ASN A 322 2.44 -16.38 -6.62
N TYR A 323 3.15 -15.26 -6.56
CA TYR A 323 3.28 -14.38 -7.72
C TYR A 323 4.34 -14.89 -8.68
N PRO A 324 4.05 -15.01 -9.98
CA PRO A 324 5.06 -15.31 -10.98
C PRO A 324 6.07 -14.16 -11.08
N ASN A 325 7.33 -14.46 -11.20
CA ASN A 325 8.42 -13.50 -11.36
C ASN A 325 8.69 -12.62 -10.11
N MET A 326 8.41 -13.13 -8.92
CA MET A 326 8.78 -12.49 -7.65
C MET A 326 9.74 -13.35 -6.86
#